data_042909edc6154916daee998369188434
#
_entry.id   042909edc6154916daee998369188434
#
_cell.length_a   1.000
_cell.length_b   1.000
_cell.length_c   1.000
_cell.angle_alpha   90.00
_cell.angle_beta   90.00
_cell.angle_gamma   90.00
#
_symmetry.space_group_name_H-M   'P 1'
#
loop_
_entity.id
_entity.type
_entity.pdbx_description
1 polymer ?
#
loop_
_entity_poly.entity_id
_entity_poly.type
_entity_poly.pdbx_seq_one_letter_code
_entity_poly.pdbx_strand_id
1 'polypeptide(L)'
;MRNWRIPMANVIVIGAGAAGMMAAYAASLCGHQVLILEKNEKAGKKIYITGKGRCNLTNASDLETIFASIVHNGKFMYSSLYTFDNQAVMDFFITNGLEIKTERGNRVFPQSDHSSDVIRTLVQVLKKQGVETRLHAEVTDLVQKDGKITG
;
A
#
# COMPACT_ATOMS: atom_id res chain seq x y z
N MET A 1 -24.79 -18.82 -5.20
CA MET A 1 -23.71 -17.88 -4.82
C MET A 1 -24.35 -16.69 -4.13
N ARG A 2 -24.02 -16.43 -2.85
CA ARG A 2 -24.55 -15.26 -2.13
C ARG A 2 -23.82 -14.02 -2.67
N ASN A 3 -24.53 -13.15 -3.39
CA ASN A 3 -24.03 -11.84 -3.79
C ASN A 3 -23.88 -10.96 -2.52
N TRP A 4 -22.72 -11.00 -1.89
CA TRP A 4 -22.35 -10.06 -0.85
C TRP A 4 -22.04 -8.72 -1.54
N ARG A 5 -23.08 -7.93 -1.79
CA ARG A 5 -22.87 -6.50 -2.12
C ARG A 5 -22.39 -5.83 -0.83
N ILE A 6 -21.10 -5.59 -0.74
CA ILE A 6 -20.56 -4.73 0.32
C ILE A 6 -21.20 -3.34 0.09
N PRO A 7 -21.94 -2.77 1.05
CA PRO A 7 -22.53 -1.46 0.88
C PRO A 7 -21.41 -0.42 0.69
N MET A 8 -21.60 0.51 -0.24
CA MET A 8 -20.67 1.61 -0.44
C MET A 8 -20.52 2.40 0.86
N ALA A 9 -19.30 2.68 1.25
CA ALA A 9 -18.96 3.41 2.46
C ALA A 9 -17.96 4.52 2.16
N ASN A 10 -17.90 5.52 3.03
CA ASN A 10 -16.81 6.48 3.06
C ASN A 10 -15.67 5.90 3.92
N VAL A 11 -14.50 5.78 3.33
CA VAL A 11 -13.30 5.24 3.99
C VAL A 11 -12.29 6.36 4.13
N ILE A 12 -11.84 6.61 5.35
CA ILE A 12 -10.72 7.53 5.62
C ILE A 12 -9.49 6.70 5.96
N VAL A 13 -8.40 6.94 5.24
CA VAL A 13 -7.10 6.32 5.49
C VAL A 13 -6.17 7.38 6.08
N ILE A 14 -5.60 7.10 7.24
CA ILE A 14 -4.67 8.00 7.92
C ILE A 14 -3.24 7.63 7.55
N GLY A 15 -2.57 8.53 6.83
CA GLY A 15 -1.20 8.39 6.37
C GLY A 15 -1.06 7.87 4.94
N ALA A 16 -0.34 8.62 4.09
CA ALA A 16 -0.01 8.26 2.72
C ALA A 16 1.35 7.54 2.61
N GLY A 17 1.64 6.62 3.52
CA GLY A 17 2.76 5.68 3.40
C GLY A 17 2.41 4.48 2.51
N ALA A 18 3.32 3.51 2.37
CA ALA A 18 3.09 2.31 1.55
C ALA A 18 1.80 1.57 1.95
N ALA A 19 1.64 1.28 3.24
CA ALA A 19 0.47 0.57 3.76
C ALA A 19 -0.83 1.36 3.54
N GLY A 20 -0.83 2.68 3.84
CA GLY A 20 -2.02 3.52 3.65
C GLY A 20 -2.42 3.63 2.19
N MET A 21 -1.46 3.83 1.28
CA MET A 21 -1.76 3.90 -0.15
C MET A 21 -2.31 2.56 -0.69
N MET A 22 -1.77 1.42 -0.27
CA MET A 22 -2.29 0.11 -0.66
C MET A 22 -3.66 -0.19 -0.04
N ALA A 23 -3.89 0.21 1.22
CA ALA A 23 -5.21 0.09 1.87
C ALA A 23 -6.27 0.93 1.14
N ALA A 24 -5.94 2.16 0.76
CA ALA A 24 -6.81 3.03 -0.01
C ALA A 24 -7.12 2.45 -1.40
N TYR A 25 -6.12 1.90 -2.07
CA TYR A 25 -6.30 1.19 -3.33
C TYR A 25 -7.27 0.01 -3.18
N ALA A 26 -7.03 -0.87 -2.20
CA ALA A 26 -7.90 -2.03 -1.96
C ALA A 26 -9.35 -1.61 -1.65
N ALA A 27 -9.55 -0.59 -0.82
CA ALA A 27 -10.87 -0.05 -0.50
C ALA A 27 -11.57 0.51 -1.75
N SER A 28 -10.84 1.22 -2.62
CA SER A 28 -11.39 1.77 -3.87
C SER A 28 -11.85 0.69 -4.84
N LEU A 29 -11.12 -0.43 -4.92
CA LEU A 29 -11.52 -1.59 -5.74
C LEU A 29 -12.83 -2.23 -5.25
N CYS A 30 -13.16 -2.09 -3.96
CA CYS A 30 -14.43 -2.53 -3.39
C CYS A 30 -15.59 -1.53 -3.65
N GLY A 31 -15.35 -0.45 -4.41
CA GLY A 31 -16.35 0.57 -4.74
C GLY A 31 -16.59 1.60 -3.64
N HIS A 32 -15.69 1.70 -2.65
CA HIS A 32 -15.79 2.71 -1.61
C HIS A 32 -15.28 4.08 -2.08
N GLN A 33 -15.85 5.15 -1.50
CA GLN A 33 -15.27 6.49 -1.59
C GLN A 33 -14.12 6.58 -0.59
N VAL A 34 -12.93 6.92 -1.06
CA VAL A 34 -11.73 6.88 -0.23
C VAL A 34 -11.05 8.23 -0.17
N LEU A 35 -10.73 8.66 1.05
CA LEU A 35 -9.95 9.86 1.35
C LEU A 35 -8.71 9.45 2.15
N ILE A 36 -7.53 9.86 1.68
CA ILE A 36 -6.29 9.75 2.45
C ILE A 36 -5.98 11.10 3.10
N LEU A 37 -5.72 11.10 4.41
CA LEU A 37 -5.22 12.24 5.17
C LEU A 37 -3.74 12.03 5.49
N GLU A 38 -2.89 12.92 4.97
CA GLU A 38 -1.44 12.86 5.18
C GLU A 38 -0.94 14.16 5.80
N LYS A 39 -0.25 14.07 6.92
CA LYS A 39 0.26 15.24 7.64
C LYS A 39 1.40 15.97 6.94
N ASN A 40 2.17 15.26 6.15
CA ASN A 40 3.33 15.82 5.46
C ASN A 40 2.92 16.54 4.15
N GLU A 41 3.90 17.24 3.60
CA GLU A 41 3.81 17.97 2.34
C GLU A 41 3.75 17.08 1.10
N LYS A 42 4.02 15.76 1.26
CA LYS A 42 4.01 14.77 0.17
C LYS A 42 3.71 13.38 0.66
N ALA A 43 3.11 12.58 -0.20
CA ALA A 43 2.92 11.15 0.03
C ALA A 43 4.25 10.38 -0.05
N GLY A 44 4.32 9.23 0.62
CA GLY A 44 5.43 8.31 0.48
C GLY A 44 6.75 8.76 1.11
N LYS A 45 6.74 9.70 2.04
CA LYS A 45 7.96 10.29 2.63
C LYS A 45 8.92 9.23 3.20
N LYS A 46 8.40 8.19 3.87
CA LYS A 46 9.22 7.08 4.35
C LYS A 46 9.72 6.19 3.21
N ILE A 47 8.92 5.95 2.17
CA ILE A 47 9.33 5.19 0.98
C ILE A 47 10.54 5.84 0.33
N TYR A 48 10.54 7.17 0.25
CA TYR A 48 11.59 7.94 -0.40
C TYR A 48 12.99 7.66 0.15
N ILE A 49 13.12 7.37 1.45
CA ILE A 49 14.41 7.12 2.11
C ILE A 49 14.74 5.62 2.25
N THR A 50 13.82 4.72 1.94
CA THR A 50 14.07 3.27 2.07
C THR A 50 15.05 2.76 1.02
N GLY A 51 15.77 1.69 1.34
CA GLY A 51 16.75 1.11 0.42
C GLY A 51 17.80 2.10 -0.08
N LYS A 52 18.19 3.06 0.75
CA LYS A 52 19.12 4.16 0.39
C LYS A 52 18.60 5.00 -0.80
N GLY A 53 17.31 5.30 -0.83
CA GLY A 53 16.64 6.05 -1.90
C GLY A 53 16.21 5.21 -3.11
N ARG A 54 16.46 3.90 -3.09
CA ARG A 54 16.11 2.99 -4.20
C ARG A 54 14.74 2.32 -4.04
N CYS A 55 14.27 2.17 -2.81
CA CYS A 55 13.07 1.43 -2.41
C CYS A 55 13.13 -0.08 -2.74
N ASN A 56 13.53 -0.92 -1.78
CA ASN A 56 13.31 -2.35 -1.90
C ASN A 56 11.80 -2.64 -1.79
N LEU A 57 11.17 -3.01 -2.90
CA LEU A 57 9.72 -3.23 -3.00
C LEU A 57 9.28 -4.49 -2.26
N THR A 58 9.96 -5.59 -2.56
CA THR A 58 9.65 -6.92 -2.04
C THR A 58 10.85 -7.87 -2.22
N ASN A 59 10.63 -9.14 -1.97
CA ASN A 59 11.59 -10.21 -2.24
C ASN A 59 10.95 -11.24 -3.16
N ALA A 60 11.68 -11.68 -4.20
CA ALA A 60 11.21 -12.61 -5.23
C ALA A 60 11.39 -14.08 -4.86
N SER A 61 11.64 -14.40 -3.59
CA SER A 61 11.68 -15.79 -3.11
C SER A 61 10.28 -16.40 -3.09
N ASP A 62 10.20 -17.73 -3.03
CA ASP A 62 8.95 -18.43 -2.78
C ASP A 62 8.36 -18.09 -1.39
N LEU A 63 7.06 -18.33 -1.22
CA LEU A 63 6.35 -18.00 0.02
C LEU A 63 6.90 -18.75 1.22
N GLU A 64 7.37 -19.98 1.06
CA GLU A 64 7.93 -20.79 2.15
C GLU A 64 9.18 -20.12 2.70
N THR A 65 10.09 -19.70 1.82
CA THR A 65 11.29 -18.94 2.17
C THR A 65 10.95 -17.61 2.85
N ILE A 66 9.92 -16.91 2.37
CA ILE A 66 9.43 -15.65 2.97
C ILE A 66 8.94 -15.92 4.39
N PHE A 67 8.08 -16.94 4.60
CA PHE A 67 7.57 -17.28 5.92
C PHE A 67 8.69 -17.70 6.89
N ALA A 68 9.65 -18.50 6.41
CA ALA A 68 10.80 -18.91 7.22
C ALA A 68 11.69 -17.72 7.66
N SER A 69 11.64 -16.61 6.90
CA SER A 69 12.41 -15.40 7.20
C SER A 69 11.71 -14.47 8.21
N ILE A 70 10.46 -14.73 8.57
CA ILE A 70 9.72 -13.92 9.55
C ILE A 70 10.13 -14.33 10.95
N VAL A 71 10.86 -13.45 11.63
CA VAL A 71 11.48 -13.74 12.94
C VAL A 71 10.47 -13.97 14.06
N HIS A 72 9.35 -13.20 14.05
CA HIS A 72 8.32 -13.28 15.07
C HIS A 72 6.93 -13.28 14.47
N ASN A 73 6.02 -14.06 15.07
CA ASN A 73 4.60 -14.08 14.72
C ASN A 73 4.29 -14.36 13.23
N GLY A 74 5.09 -15.20 12.55
CA GLY A 74 4.90 -15.54 11.14
C GLY A 74 3.47 -15.97 10.79
N LYS A 75 2.79 -16.69 11.71
CA LYS A 75 1.40 -17.13 11.53
C LYS A 75 0.41 -15.97 11.34
N PHE A 76 0.68 -14.81 11.95
CA PHE A 76 -0.15 -13.61 11.78
C PHE A 76 -0.17 -13.13 10.33
N MET A 77 0.90 -13.37 9.58
CA MET A 77 1.04 -12.93 8.20
C MET A 77 0.39 -13.87 7.17
N TYR A 78 -0.07 -15.07 7.56
CA TYR A 78 -0.62 -16.03 6.61
C TYR A 78 -1.74 -15.42 5.75
N SER A 79 -2.78 -14.87 6.36
CA SER A 79 -3.92 -14.31 5.62
C SER A 79 -3.46 -13.22 4.64
N SER A 80 -2.59 -12.33 5.08
CA SER A 80 -2.10 -11.22 4.24
C SER A 80 -1.28 -11.71 3.06
N LEU A 81 -0.31 -12.61 3.29
CA LEU A 81 0.59 -13.12 2.25
C LEU A 81 -0.11 -14.09 1.28
N TYR A 82 -1.12 -14.83 1.72
CA TYR A 82 -1.92 -15.64 0.80
C TYR A 82 -2.95 -14.84 0.00
N THR A 83 -3.33 -13.65 0.47
CA THR A 83 -4.26 -12.76 -0.25
C THR A 83 -3.53 -11.85 -1.23
N PHE A 84 -2.36 -11.35 -0.84
CA PHE A 84 -1.55 -10.42 -1.62
C PHE A 84 -0.07 -10.70 -1.33
N ASP A 85 0.50 -11.63 -2.11
CA ASP A 85 1.86 -12.11 -1.95
C ASP A 85 2.91 -11.20 -2.61
N ASN A 86 4.15 -11.61 -2.54
CA ASN A 86 5.26 -10.89 -3.16
C ASN A 86 5.17 -10.86 -4.69
N GLN A 87 4.62 -11.89 -5.31
CA GLN A 87 4.39 -11.91 -6.77
C GLN A 87 3.29 -10.91 -7.13
N ALA A 88 2.19 -10.88 -6.38
CA ALA A 88 1.12 -9.90 -6.57
C ALA A 88 1.63 -8.44 -6.40
N VAL A 89 2.58 -8.20 -5.49
CA VAL A 89 3.26 -6.90 -5.38
C VAL A 89 4.03 -6.57 -6.65
N MET A 90 4.82 -7.51 -7.18
CA MET A 90 5.56 -7.30 -8.41
C MET A 90 4.63 -7.03 -9.59
N ASP A 91 3.59 -7.85 -9.75
CA ASP A 91 2.60 -7.74 -10.82
C ASP A 91 1.84 -6.41 -10.74
N PHE A 92 1.49 -5.96 -9.54
CA PHE A 92 0.88 -4.65 -9.32
C PHE A 92 1.73 -3.52 -9.90
N PHE A 93 3.02 -3.50 -9.61
CA PHE A 93 3.90 -2.43 -10.11
C PHE A 93 4.14 -2.54 -11.61
N ILE A 94 4.40 -3.74 -12.14
CA ILE A 94 4.60 -3.98 -13.57
C ILE A 94 3.36 -3.56 -14.38
N THR A 95 2.18 -4.01 -13.96
CA THR A 95 0.92 -3.69 -14.64
C THR A 95 0.62 -2.18 -14.63
N ASN A 96 1.12 -1.47 -13.62
CA ASN A 96 0.98 -0.02 -13.53
C ASN A 96 2.17 0.76 -14.12
N GLY A 97 3.02 0.08 -14.92
CA GLY A 97 4.05 0.72 -15.74
C GLY A 97 5.36 1.02 -15.02
N LEU A 98 5.61 0.39 -13.86
CA LEU A 98 6.91 0.45 -13.21
C LEU A 98 7.75 -0.77 -13.61
N GLU A 99 8.83 -0.54 -14.35
CA GLU A 99 9.82 -1.58 -14.58
C GLU A 99 10.59 -1.89 -13.29
N ILE A 100 10.75 -3.19 -13.02
CA ILE A 100 11.43 -3.68 -11.82
C ILE A 100 12.56 -4.63 -12.19
N LYS A 101 13.51 -4.79 -11.28
CA LYS A 101 14.63 -5.76 -11.38
C LYS A 101 14.78 -6.52 -10.07
N THR A 102 15.26 -7.76 -10.20
CA THR A 102 15.64 -8.59 -9.05
C THR A 102 17.16 -8.60 -8.94
N GLU A 103 17.67 -8.33 -7.74
CA GLU A 103 19.10 -8.32 -7.42
C GLU A 103 19.46 -9.47 -6.48
N ARG A 104 20.74 -9.57 -6.14
CA ARG A 104 21.29 -10.58 -5.20
C ARG A 104 20.41 -10.67 -3.93
N GLY A 105 20.09 -11.88 -3.52
CA GLY A 105 19.21 -12.17 -2.38
C GLY A 105 17.74 -11.95 -2.70
N ASN A 106 17.37 -12.08 -3.96
CA ASN A 106 16.00 -11.96 -4.46
C ASN A 106 15.32 -10.60 -4.12
N ARG A 107 16.12 -9.57 -3.84
CA ARG A 107 15.59 -8.23 -3.56
C ARG A 107 15.08 -7.56 -4.81
N VAL A 108 13.88 -7.02 -4.76
CA VAL A 108 13.22 -6.38 -5.90
C VAL A 108 13.26 -4.87 -5.76
N PHE A 109 13.76 -4.21 -6.80
CA PHE A 109 13.90 -2.75 -6.88
C PHE A 109 13.27 -2.21 -8.18
N PRO A 110 12.91 -0.92 -8.24
CA PRO A 110 12.61 -0.29 -9.53
C PRO A 110 13.85 -0.33 -10.43
N GLN A 111 13.67 -0.52 -11.72
CA GLN A 111 14.76 -0.58 -12.70
C GLN A 111 15.61 0.71 -12.70
N SER A 112 14.97 1.84 -12.45
CA SER A 112 15.60 3.16 -12.38
C SER A 112 16.46 3.40 -11.14
N ASP A 113 16.36 2.54 -10.11
CA ASP A 113 16.94 2.76 -8.78
C ASP A 113 16.42 4.01 -8.04
N HIS A 114 15.26 4.53 -8.42
CA HIS A 114 14.66 5.72 -7.80
C HIS A 114 13.35 5.38 -7.08
N SER A 115 13.34 5.55 -5.76
CA SER A 115 12.13 5.39 -4.93
C SER A 115 10.99 6.35 -5.34
N SER A 116 11.34 7.48 -5.96
CA SER A 116 10.35 8.43 -6.49
C SER A 116 9.44 7.83 -7.55
N ASP A 117 9.94 6.85 -8.33
CA ASP A 117 9.15 6.19 -9.36
C ASP A 117 8.11 5.26 -8.75
N VAL A 118 8.48 4.58 -7.66
CA VAL A 118 7.54 3.78 -6.85
C VAL A 118 6.41 4.65 -6.30
N ILE A 119 6.76 5.80 -5.69
CA ILE A 119 5.78 6.73 -5.13
C ILE A 119 4.88 7.28 -6.23
N ARG A 120 5.45 7.68 -7.37
CA ARG A 120 4.71 8.19 -8.52
C ARG A 120 3.70 7.17 -9.03
N THR A 121 4.10 5.90 -9.16
CA THR A 121 3.21 4.81 -9.59
C THR A 121 2.04 4.65 -8.62
N LEU A 122 2.30 4.56 -7.32
CA LEU A 122 1.25 4.47 -6.30
C LEU A 122 0.26 5.64 -6.37
N VAL A 123 0.77 6.87 -6.42
CA VAL A 123 -0.07 8.09 -6.49
C VAL A 123 -0.90 8.12 -7.78
N GLN A 124 -0.32 7.73 -8.92
CA GLN A 124 -1.06 7.66 -10.20
C GLN A 124 -2.17 6.61 -10.16
N VAL A 125 -1.92 5.44 -9.57
CA VAL A 125 -2.93 4.39 -9.41
C VAL A 125 -4.09 4.90 -8.55
N LEU A 126 -3.81 5.50 -7.40
CA LEU A 126 -4.83 6.07 -6.53
C LEU A 126 -5.67 7.14 -7.22
N LYS A 127 -5.01 8.02 -7.97
CA LYS A 127 -5.69 9.05 -8.76
C LYS A 127 -6.62 8.44 -9.83
N LYS A 128 -6.17 7.40 -10.54
CA LYS A 128 -7.00 6.68 -11.52
C LYS A 128 -8.23 6.03 -10.87
N GLN A 129 -8.11 5.59 -9.61
CA GLN A 129 -9.21 5.01 -8.83
C GLN A 129 -10.11 6.07 -8.18
N GLY A 130 -9.85 7.36 -8.38
CA GLY A 130 -10.66 8.42 -7.80
C GLY A 130 -10.42 8.64 -6.29
N VAL A 131 -9.33 8.12 -5.75
CA VAL A 131 -8.95 8.34 -4.34
C VAL A 131 -8.48 9.77 -4.16
N GLU A 132 -9.12 10.51 -3.25
CA GLU A 132 -8.70 11.84 -2.84
C GLU A 132 -7.55 11.73 -1.82
N THR A 133 -6.53 12.57 -1.97
CA THR A 133 -5.44 12.68 -0.99
C THR A 133 -5.30 14.12 -0.55
N ARG A 134 -5.42 14.38 0.75
CA ARG A 134 -5.17 15.68 1.37
C ARG A 134 -3.86 15.65 2.11
N LEU A 135 -2.94 16.48 1.64
CA LEU A 135 -1.65 16.72 2.28
C LEU A 135 -1.80 17.82 3.34
N HIS A 136 -0.80 17.95 4.23
CA HIS A 136 -0.83 18.90 5.36
C HIS A 136 -2.08 18.73 6.25
N ALA A 137 -2.62 17.50 6.32
CA ALA A 137 -3.80 17.14 7.09
C ALA A 137 -3.40 16.17 8.20
N GLU A 138 -3.01 16.71 9.35
CA GLU A 138 -2.68 15.91 10.53
C GLU A 138 -3.95 15.52 11.28
N VAL A 139 -4.16 14.22 11.43
CA VAL A 139 -5.22 13.69 12.29
C VAL A 139 -4.71 13.68 13.73
N THR A 140 -5.36 14.42 14.60
CA THR A 140 -4.98 14.56 16.01
C THR A 140 -5.85 13.72 16.93
N ASP A 141 -7.09 13.43 16.51
CA ASP A 141 -8.05 12.67 17.32
C ASP A 141 -9.13 12.04 16.44
N LEU A 142 -9.92 11.14 17.04
CA LEU A 142 -11.09 10.51 16.42
C LEU A 142 -12.34 10.87 17.19
N VAL A 143 -13.30 11.51 16.50
CA VAL A 143 -14.61 11.82 17.11
C VAL A 143 -15.50 10.59 17.01
N GLN A 144 -15.97 10.12 18.17
CA GLN A 144 -16.88 8.97 18.27
C GLN A 144 -18.22 9.39 18.88
N LYS A 145 -19.30 8.95 18.28
CA LYS A 145 -20.65 9.08 18.79
C LYS A 145 -21.40 7.77 18.64
N ASP A 146 -22.04 7.29 19.70
CA ASP A 146 -22.85 6.05 19.72
C ASP A 146 -22.11 4.83 19.12
N GLY A 147 -20.83 4.69 19.45
CA GLY A 147 -19.99 3.58 18.95
C GLY A 147 -19.54 3.68 17.49
N LYS A 148 -19.79 4.81 16.83
CA LYS A 148 -19.41 5.07 15.43
C LYS A 148 -18.43 6.22 15.35
N ILE A 149 -17.44 6.10 14.45
CA ILE A 149 -16.57 7.21 14.11
C ILE A 149 -17.36 8.20 13.24
N THR A 150 -17.36 9.47 13.66
CA THR A 150 -18.11 10.55 12.98
C THR A 150 -17.24 11.70 12.51
N GLY A 151 -15.98 11.71 12.90
CA GLY A 151 -14.98 12.71 12.51
C GLY A 151 -13.60 12.38 13.05
#